data_0e30339a5f74b4bd7db2b14899955230
#
_entry.id   0e30339a5f74b4bd7db2b14899955230
#
_cell.length_a   1.000
_cell.length_b   1.000
_cell.length_c   1.000
_cell.angle_alpha   90.00
_cell.angle_beta   90.00
_cell.angle_gamma   90.00
#
_symmetry.space_group_name_H-M   'P 1'
#
loop_
_entity.id
_entity.type
_entity.pdbx_description
1 polymer ?
#
loop_
_entity_poly.entity_id
_entity_poly.type
_entity_poly.pdbx_seq_one_letter_code
_entity_poly.pdbx_strand_id
1 'polypeptide(L)'
;VRSRGLGDVYKRQNNNFLGMVRQWQELFFHERYSNTIMENPDFVAIAKAYGIASRAVEKREELDDAIAEMLNHDGAYVLVANVETCGMVYPMVPAGGSVTNMIMGDEK
;
A
#
# COMPACT_ATOMS: atom_id res chain seq x y z
N VAL A 1 -16.89 6.81 -26.86
CA VAL A 1 -15.70 6.47 -26.04
C VAL A 1 -16.22 6.24 -24.63
N ARG A 2 -16.32 4.99 -24.22
CA ARG A 2 -16.52 4.73 -22.80
C ARG A 2 -15.27 5.25 -22.10
N SER A 3 -15.40 6.37 -21.42
CA SER A 3 -14.47 6.72 -20.36
C SER A 3 -14.62 5.61 -19.32
N ARG A 4 -13.79 4.61 -19.41
CA ARG A 4 -13.55 3.72 -18.29
C ARG A 4 -12.80 4.55 -17.30
N GLY A 5 -13.54 5.23 -16.45
CA GLY A 5 -12.94 5.91 -15.31
C GLY A 5 -12.12 4.89 -14.55
N LEU A 6 -11.02 5.32 -13.95
CA LEU A 6 -10.16 4.50 -13.07
C LEU A 6 -10.93 3.85 -11.90
N GLY A 7 -12.25 4.07 -11.80
CA GLY A 7 -13.11 3.49 -10.78
C GLY A 7 -13.30 1.98 -10.83
N ASP A 8 -13.03 1.36 -11.97
CA ASP A 8 -13.20 -0.09 -12.16
C ASP A 8 -11.88 -0.87 -11.90
N VAL A 9 -10.78 -0.16 -11.65
CA VAL A 9 -9.45 -0.74 -11.44
C VAL A 9 -8.89 -0.27 -10.13
N TYR A 10 -8.56 -1.22 -9.25
CA TYR A 10 -8.04 -0.95 -7.92
C TYR A 10 -6.65 -1.54 -7.74
N LYS A 11 -5.72 -0.70 -7.28
CA LYS A 11 -4.42 -1.10 -6.78
C LYS A 11 -4.42 -0.97 -5.26
N ARG A 12 -4.25 -2.07 -4.54
CA ARG A 12 -4.13 -2.09 -3.10
C ARG A 12 -2.71 -2.46 -2.68
N GLN A 13 -2.07 -1.56 -1.96
CA GLN A 13 -0.84 -1.88 -1.25
C GLN A 13 -1.18 -2.54 0.09
N ASN A 14 -0.56 -3.68 0.35
CA ASN A 14 -0.77 -4.45 1.57
C ASN A 14 0.56 -4.64 2.31
N ASN A 15 0.73 -3.92 3.40
CA ASN A 15 1.92 -4.03 4.26
C ASN A 15 1.60 -4.59 5.65
N ASN A 16 0.36 -5.01 5.91
CA ASN A 16 -0.14 -5.53 7.18
C ASN A 16 0.02 -4.57 8.37
N PHE A 17 0.09 -3.27 8.11
CA PHE A 17 0.18 -2.25 9.15
C PHE A 17 -0.67 -1.01 8.83
N LEU A 18 -1.03 -0.27 9.86
CA LEU A 18 -1.41 1.13 9.76
C LEU A 18 -0.12 1.95 9.63
N GLY A 19 0.42 2.06 8.40
CA GLY A 19 1.80 2.47 8.14
C GLY A 19 2.18 3.82 8.75
N MET A 20 1.36 4.85 8.58
CA MET A 20 1.66 6.18 9.13
C MET A 20 1.64 6.19 10.66
N VAL A 21 0.69 5.49 11.29
CA VAL A 21 0.64 5.38 12.76
C VAL A 21 1.83 4.58 13.28
N ARG A 22 2.20 3.49 12.59
CA ARG A 22 3.41 2.74 12.91
C ARG A 22 4.67 3.62 12.85
N GLN A 23 4.80 4.46 11.81
CA GLN A 23 5.93 5.38 11.67
C GLN A 23 6.05 6.33 12.88
N TRP A 24 4.92 6.86 13.36
CA TRP A 24 4.93 7.70 14.56
C TRP A 24 5.32 6.92 15.82
N GLN A 25 4.84 5.69 15.97
CA GLN A 25 5.23 4.83 17.09
C GLN A 25 6.71 4.49 17.07
N GLU A 26 7.28 4.30 15.87
CA GLU A 26 8.71 4.07 15.69
C GLU A 26 9.53 5.30 16.07
N LEU A 27 9.20 6.46 15.51
CA LEU A 27 9.98 7.70 15.67
C LEU A 27 9.85 8.33 17.07
N PHE A 28 8.65 8.30 17.66
CA PHE A 28 8.37 9.07 18.87
C PHE A 28 8.11 8.22 20.11
N PHE A 29 7.89 6.91 19.95
CA PHE A 29 7.48 6.02 21.04
C PHE A 29 8.39 4.78 21.18
N HIS A 30 9.63 4.86 20.71
CA HIS A 30 10.64 3.80 20.86
C HIS A 30 10.15 2.44 20.36
N GLU A 31 9.58 2.38 19.17
CA GLU A 31 9.07 1.17 18.51
C GLU A 31 8.01 0.41 19.34
N ARG A 32 7.34 1.10 20.25
CA ARG A 32 6.24 0.49 21.02
C ARG A 32 4.96 0.44 20.19
N TYR A 33 4.87 -0.56 19.33
CA TYR A 33 3.72 -0.75 18.46
C TYR A 33 2.50 -1.22 19.24
N SER A 34 1.38 -0.54 19.07
CA SER A 34 0.11 -0.88 19.69
C SER A 34 -1.04 -0.64 18.71
N ASN A 35 -1.84 -1.67 18.47
CA ASN A 35 -3.03 -1.62 17.60
C ASN A 35 -2.76 -1.16 16.17
N THR A 36 -1.53 -1.35 15.66
CA THR A 36 -1.12 -0.96 14.31
C THR A 36 -0.84 -2.14 13.40
N ILE A 37 -0.68 -3.34 13.97
CA ILE A 37 -0.56 -4.59 13.22
C ILE A 37 -1.95 -4.97 12.70
N MET A 38 -2.06 -5.25 11.42
CA MET A 38 -3.30 -5.61 10.76
C MET A 38 -3.24 -7.06 10.28
N GLU A 39 -4.21 -7.86 10.70
CA GLU A 39 -4.50 -9.14 10.06
C GLU A 39 -5.50 -8.90 8.93
N ASN A 40 -4.97 -8.67 7.73
CA ASN A 40 -5.81 -8.38 6.58
C ASN A 40 -6.41 -9.68 6.00
N PRO A 41 -7.65 -9.63 5.53
CA PRO A 41 -8.22 -10.75 4.77
C PRO A 41 -7.50 -10.94 3.44
N ASP A 42 -7.71 -12.08 2.81
CA ASP A 42 -7.27 -12.32 1.45
C ASP A 42 -8.11 -11.48 0.46
N PHE A 43 -7.56 -10.36 0.01
CA PHE A 43 -8.24 -9.45 -0.91
C PHE A 43 -8.48 -10.06 -2.30
N VAL A 44 -7.63 -11.02 -2.73
CA VAL A 44 -7.83 -11.75 -3.98
C VAL A 44 -9.04 -12.67 -3.86
N ALA A 45 -9.18 -13.38 -2.74
CA ALA A 45 -10.34 -14.21 -2.48
C ALA A 45 -11.64 -13.39 -2.40
N ILE A 46 -11.59 -12.22 -1.78
CA ILE A 46 -12.73 -11.29 -1.73
C ILE A 46 -13.12 -10.84 -3.14
N ALA A 47 -12.17 -10.40 -3.96
CA ALA A 47 -12.44 -9.97 -5.33
C ALA A 47 -13.06 -11.11 -6.16
N LYS A 48 -12.52 -12.33 -6.05
CA LYS A 48 -13.07 -13.51 -6.70
C LYS A 48 -14.50 -13.82 -6.25
N ALA A 49 -14.82 -13.64 -4.98
CA ALA A 49 -16.19 -13.84 -4.46
C ALA A 49 -17.19 -12.88 -5.11
N TYR A 50 -16.74 -11.68 -5.50
CA TYR A 50 -17.54 -10.72 -6.27
C TYR A 50 -17.48 -10.92 -7.79
N GLY A 51 -16.80 -11.97 -8.27
CA GLY A 51 -16.62 -12.20 -9.71
C GLY A 51 -15.67 -11.22 -10.39
N ILE A 52 -14.78 -10.58 -9.63
CA ILE A 52 -13.81 -9.60 -10.12
C ILE A 52 -12.47 -10.28 -10.34
N ALA A 53 -11.88 -10.07 -11.52
CA ALA A 53 -10.53 -10.52 -11.81
C ALA A 53 -9.51 -9.89 -10.84
N SER A 54 -8.56 -10.69 -10.38
CA SER A 54 -7.62 -10.22 -9.37
C SER A 54 -6.32 -11.01 -9.37
N ARG A 55 -5.24 -10.35 -8.99
CA ARG A 55 -3.92 -10.94 -8.83
C ARG A 55 -3.19 -10.30 -7.64
N ALA A 56 -2.45 -11.12 -6.90
CA ALA A 56 -1.49 -10.61 -5.91
C ALA A 56 -0.08 -10.68 -6.48
N VAL A 57 0.75 -9.71 -6.13
CA VAL A 57 2.18 -9.66 -6.45
C VAL A 57 2.99 -9.38 -5.20
N GLU A 58 4.15 -10.05 -5.07
CA GLU A 58 5.09 -9.89 -3.96
C GLU A 58 6.48 -9.53 -4.46
N LYS A 59 6.82 -9.99 -5.66
CA LYS A 59 8.13 -9.80 -6.25
C LYS A 59 8.10 -8.68 -7.29
N ARG A 60 9.16 -7.87 -7.29
CA ARG A 60 9.26 -6.76 -8.22
C ARG A 60 9.27 -7.20 -9.70
N GLU A 61 9.84 -8.35 -9.97
CA GLU A 61 9.93 -8.92 -11.33
C GLU A 61 8.55 -9.25 -11.92
N GLU A 62 7.55 -9.48 -11.08
CA GLU A 62 6.19 -9.81 -11.49
C GLU A 62 5.31 -8.56 -11.68
N LEU A 63 5.81 -7.40 -11.26
CA LEU A 63 4.99 -6.19 -11.16
C LEU A 63 4.58 -5.66 -12.53
N ASP A 64 5.49 -5.60 -13.48
CA ASP A 64 5.23 -5.04 -14.80
C ASP A 64 4.20 -5.89 -15.57
N ASP A 65 4.32 -7.21 -15.49
CA ASP A 65 3.35 -8.15 -16.08
C ASP A 65 1.98 -8.02 -15.42
N ALA A 66 1.95 -7.89 -14.10
CA ALA A 66 0.69 -7.75 -13.37
C ALA A 66 -0.01 -6.42 -13.66
N ILE A 67 0.74 -5.33 -13.82
CA ILE A 67 0.20 -4.04 -14.24
C ILE A 67 -0.32 -4.13 -15.68
N ALA A 68 0.44 -4.74 -16.59
CA ALA A 68 0.01 -4.91 -17.97
C ALA A 68 -1.28 -5.76 -18.06
N GLU A 69 -1.37 -6.84 -17.29
CA GLU A 69 -2.59 -7.67 -17.18
C GLU A 69 -3.77 -6.84 -16.69
N MET A 70 -3.59 -6.08 -15.62
CA MET A 70 -4.62 -5.20 -15.06
C MET A 70 -5.11 -4.15 -16.07
N LEU A 71 -4.19 -3.51 -16.79
CA LEU A 71 -4.54 -2.46 -17.77
C LEU A 71 -5.20 -2.99 -19.03
N ASN A 72 -4.87 -4.21 -19.44
CA ASN A 72 -5.44 -4.86 -20.63
C ASN A 72 -6.73 -5.63 -20.34
N HIS A 73 -7.10 -5.82 -19.06
CA HIS A 73 -8.31 -6.52 -18.70
C HIS A 73 -9.56 -5.74 -19.09
N ASP A 74 -10.54 -6.45 -19.66
CA ASP A 74 -11.83 -5.85 -20.00
C ASP A 74 -12.82 -6.01 -18.84
N GLY A 75 -12.90 -4.99 -17.97
CA GLY A 75 -13.77 -4.98 -16.81
C GLY A 75 -13.04 -4.59 -15.53
N ALA A 76 -13.70 -4.81 -14.40
CA ALA A 76 -13.13 -4.52 -13.10
C ALA A 76 -11.95 -5.45 -12.77
N TYR A 77 -10.92 -4.90 -12.14
CA TYR A 77 -9.72 -5.64 -11.75
C TYR A 77 -9.18 -5.17 -10.40
N VAL A 78 -8.72 -6.09 -9.58
CA VAL A 78 -8.06 -5.78 -8.31
C VAL A 78 -6.64 -6.33 -8.32
N LEU A 79 -5.65 -5.45 -8.29
CA LEU A 79 -4.25 -5.78 -8.10
C LEU A 79 -3.84 -5.55 -6.64
N VAL A 80 -3.41 -6.61 -5.97
CA VAL A 80 -2.91 -6.55 -4.59
C VAL A 80 -1.39 -6.58 -4.64
N ALA A 81 -0.74 -5.51 -4.21
CA ALA A 81 0.71 -5.45 -4.08
C ALA A 81 1.09 -5.67 -2.61
N ASN A 82 1.66 -6.82 -2.29
CA ASN A 82 2.24 -7.07 -0.99
C ASN A 82 3.59 -6.35 -0.93
N VAL A 83 3.71 -5.41 -0.02
CA VAL A 83 4.87 -4.55 0.12
C VAL A 83 5.51 -4.72 1.49
N GLU A 84 6.75 -4.28 1.61
CA GLU A 84 7.47 -4.33 2.88
C GLU A 84 6.74 -3.59 4.00
N THR A 85 6.89 -4.11 5.21
CA THR A 85 6.21 -3.61 6.40
C THR A 85 6.85 -2.33 6.95
N CYS A 86 8.17 -2.19 6.77
CA CYS A 86 8.99 -1.19 7.43
C CYS A 86 9.19 0.10 6.62
N GLY A 87 8.55 0.22 5.45
CA GLY A 87 8.66 1.43 4.63
C GLY A 87 8.17 2.67 5.36
N MET A 88 9.03 3.69 5.43
CA MET A 88 8.72 4.98 6.03
C MET A 88 8.56 6.06 4.98
N VAL A 89 7.80 7.10 5.30
CA VAL A 89 7.57 8.24 4.41
C VAL A 89 8.38 9.43 4.91
N TYR A 90 9.35 9.85 4.13
CA TYR A 90 10.18 11.02 4.37
C TYR A 90 10.18 11.96 3.16
N PRO A 91 10.43 13.28 3.35
CA PRO A 91 10.60 13.97 4.63
C PRO A 91 9.29 14.07 5.43
N MET A 92 9.39 14.18 6.75
CA MET A 92 8.24 14.29 7.63
C MET A 92 8.37 15.50 8.57
N VAL A 93 7.29 16.28 8.69
CA VAL A 93 7.18 17.36 9.68
C VAL A 93 6.52 16.79 10.93
N PRO A 94 7.20 16.78 12.09
CA PRO A 94 6.57 16.33 13.33
C PRO A 94 5.46 17.30 13.78
N ALA A 95 4.51 16.78 14.55
CA ALA A 95 3.43 17.60 15.08
C ALA A 95 3.99 18.80 15.87
N GLY A 96 3.53 20.02 15.55
CA GLY A 96 4.05 21.25 16.13
C GLY A 96 5.40 21.74 15.57
N GLY A 97 5.96 21.00 14.62
CA GLY A 97 7.21 21.36 13.94
C GLY A 97 7.02 22.39 12.82
N SER A 98 8.14 22.94 12.35
CA SER A 98 8.19 23.82 11.19
C SER A 98 8.59 23.04 9.94
N VAL A 99 8.09 23.48 8.78
CA VAL A 99 8.51 22.96 7.46
C VAL A 99 10.00 23.19 7.19
N THR A 100 10.66 24.05 7.94
CA THR A 100 12.11 24.29 7.86
C THR A 100 12.92 23.29 8.71
N ASN A 101 12.26 22.48 9.53
CA ASN A 101 12.89 21.50 10.42
C ASN A 101 12.20 20.14 10.27
N MET A 102 12.40 19.53 9.09
CA MET A 102 11.85 18.22 8.75
C MET A 102 12.76 17.08 9.19
N ILE A 103 12.15 15.95 9.52
CA ILE A 103 12.87 14.67 9.68
C ILE A 103 13.10 14.12 8.28
N MET A 104 14.36 14.00 7.87
CA MET A 104 14.73 13.62 6.50
C MET A 104 14.86 12.11 6.31
N GLY A 105 14.89 11.35 7.38
CA GLY A 105 15.26 9.93 7.34
C GLY A 105 16.78 9.75 7.23
N ASP A 106 17.28 8.66 7.80
CA ASP A 106 18.66 8.28 7.60
C ASP A 106 18.77 7.63 6.22
N GLU A 107 19.63 8.11 5.36
CA GLU A 107 20.08 7.38 4.18
C GLU A 107 20.86 6.15 4.69
N LYS A 108 20.20 4.97 4.66
CA LYS A 108 20.86 3.69 4.89
C LYS A 108 21.40 3.14 3.60
#